data_c451bac880099ab2aa2ec1e6bf94d155
#
_entry.id   c451bac880099ab2aa2ec1e6bf94d155
#
_cell.length_a   1.000
_cell.length_b   1.000
_cell.length_c   1.000
_cell.angle_alpha   90.00
_cell.angle_beta   90.00
_cell.angle_gamma   90.00
#
_symmetry.space_group_name_H-M   'P 1'
#
loop_
_entity.id
_entity.type
_entity.pdbx_description
1 polymer ?
#
loop_
_entity_poly.entity_id
_entity_poly.type
_entity_poly.pdbx_seq_one_letter_code
_entity_poly.pdbx_strand_id
1 'polypeptide(L)'
;MCEQFTAQSLRLKIDQRVNQMPIVSKINQAILKAAHDLDHNVKFDSDAFPELLVRDNVTNLINLHKTQTLLISLTRSFSARGFEASYELPYVSGQLAQDTTAPAHFTVSW
;
A
#
# COMPACT_ATOMS: atom_id res chain seq x y z
N MET A 1 -29.34 18.49 -0.17
CA MET A 1 -28.06 19.18 -0.02
C MET A 1 -27.00 18.47 -0.85
N CYS A 2 -26.33 19.18 -1.73
CA CYS A 2 -25.32 18.57 -2.60
C CYS A 2 -24.02 18.38 -1.83
N GLU A 3 -23.45 17.18 -1.90
CA GLU A 3 -22.10 16.96 -1.41
C GLU A 3 -21.12 17.76 -2.26
N GLN A 4 -20.20 18.43 -1.62
CA GLN A 4 -19.10 19.08 -2.32
C GLN A 4 -18.00 18.07 -2.54
N PHE A 5 -17.64 17.87 -3.80
CA PHE A 5 -16.49 17.05 -4.14
C PHE A 5 -15.23 17.90 -4.06
N THR A 6 -14.45 17.68 -3.03
CA THR A 6 -13.13 18.29 -2.87
C THR A 6 -12.07 17.21 -2.97
N ALA A 7 -10.84 17.61 -3.31
CA ALA A 7 -9.73 16.68 -3.33
C ALA A 7 -9.55 16.00 -1.96
N GLN A 8 -9.76 16.75 -0.88
CA GLN A 8 -9.64 16.21 0.47
C GLN A 8 -10.71 15.16 0.75
N SER A 9 -11.97 15.40 0.35
CA SER A 9 -13.04 14.43 0.57
C SER A 9 -12.81 13.14 -0.21
N LEU A 10 -12.27 13.24 -1.42
CA LEU A 10 -11.94 12.08 -2.24
C LEU A 10 -10.78 11.28 -1.65
N ARG A 11 -9.77 11.97 -1.11
CA ARG A 11 -8.66 11.30 -0.42
C ARG A 11 -9.15 10.55 0.81
N LEU A 12 -10.08 11.12 1.57
CA LEU A 12 -10.67 10.45 2.73
C LEU A 12 -11.42 9.19 2.32
N LYS A 13 -12.15 9.22 1.21
CA LYS A 13 -12.84 8.03 0.70
C LYS A 13 -11.85 6.93 0.30
N ILE A 14 -10.75 7.30 -0.35
CA ILE A 14 -9.68 6.36 -0.68
C ILE A 14 -9.10 5.75 0.59
N ASP A 15 -8.78 6.56 1.58
CA ASP A 15 -8.18 6.11 2.83
C ASP A 15 -9.12 5.17 3.58
N GLN A 16 -10.42 5.46 3.63
CA GLN A 16 -11.41 4.59 4.23
C GLN A 16 -11.50 3.24 3.52
N ARG A 17 -11.47 3.26 2.19
CA ARG A 17 -11.47 2.03 1.41
C ARG A 17 -10.23 1.19 1.67
N VAL A 18 -9.06 1.81 1.67
CA VAL A 18 -7.79 1.13 1.91
C VAL A 18 -7.76 0.53 3.32
N ASN A 19 -8.26 1.24 4.34
CA ASN A 19 -8.29 0.74 5.71
C ASN A 19 -9.19 -0.49 5.88
N GLN A 20 -10.11 -0.73 4.96
CA GLN A 20 -10.97 -1.91 4.96
C GLN A 20 -10.38 -3.09 4.19
N MET A 21 -9.26 -2.89 3.49
CA MET A 21 -8.64 -3.95 2.70
C MET A 21 -7.91 -4.95 3.60
N PRO A 22 -7.90 -6.25 3.22
CA PRO A 22 -7.21 -7.28 4.01
C PRO A 22 -5.73 -7.02 4.22
N ILE A 23 -5.07 -6.29 3.32
CA ILE A 23 -3.65 -5.98 3.44
C ILE A 23 -3.35 -5.20 4.73
N VAL A 24 -4.25 -4.32 5.15
CA VAL A 24 -4.05 -3.53 6.38
C VAL A 24 -4.02 -4.44 7.60
N SER A 25 -4.90 -5.42 7.67
CA SER A 25 -4.92 -6.41 8.75
C SER A 25 -3.61 -7.23 8.76
N LYS A 26 -3.14 -7.64 7.60
CA LYS A 26 -1.88 -8.39 7.48
C LYS A 26 -0.69 -7.57 7.94
N ILE A 27 -0.65 -6.28 7.57
CA ILE A 27 0.40 -5.36 8.00
C ILE A 27 0.36 -5.19 9.51
N ASN A 28 -0.82 -4.97 10.09
CA ASN A 28 -0.97 -4.81 11.54
C ASN A 28 -0.48 -6.04 12.29
N GLN A 29 -0.81 -7.24 11.83
CA GLN A 29 -0.36 -8.49 12.46
C GLN A 29 1.16 -8.63 12.38
N ALA A 30 1.76 -8.27 11.25
CA ALA A 30 3.21 -8.35 11.09
C ALA A 30 3.93 -7.35 12.01
N ILE A 31 3.36 -6.15 12.18
CA ILE A 31 3.91 -5.14 13.10
C ILE A 31 3.87 -5.66 14.54
N LEU A 32 2.74 -6.22 14.97
CA LEU A 32 2.62 -6.78 16.31
C LEU A 32 3.61 -7.91 16.55
N LYS A 33 3.80 -8.79 15.57
CA LYS A 33 4.76 -9.88 15.66
C LYS A 33 6.19 -9.35 15.75
N ALA A 34 6.53 -8.37 14.91
CA ALA A 34 7.86 -7.78 14.92
C ALA A 34 8.16 -7.09 16.26
N ALA A 35 7.20 -6.36 16.80
CA ALA A 35 7.36 -5.73 18.12
C ALA A 35 7.54 -6.78 19.22
N HIS A 36 6.82 -7.89 19.15
CA HIS A 36 7.00 -9.00 20.08
C HIS A 36 8.40 -9.59 20.00
N ASP A 37 8.98 -9.63 18.80
CA ASP A 37 10.34 -10.12 18.56
C ASP A 37 11.41 -9.04 18.81
N LEU A 38 11.04 -7.90 19.37
CA LEU A 38 11.92 -6.76 19.70
C LEU A 38 12.48 -6.04 18.46
N ASP A 39 11.79 -6.13 17.34
CA ASP A 39 12.12 -5.37 16.14
C ASP A 39 11.46 -3.99 16.16
N HIS A 40 12.07 -3.03 15.47
CA HIS A 40 11.59 -1.66 15.35
C HIS A 40 11.07 -1.31 13.98
N ASN A 41 11.15 -2.23 13.03
CA ASN A 41 10.67 -1.99 11.67
C ASN A 41 10.24 -3.31 11.03
N VAL A 42 9.41 -3.15 9.99
CA VAL A 42 9.00 -4.27 9.13
C VAL A 42 8.99 -3.75 7.70
N LYS A 43 9.58 -4.52 6.79
CA LYS A 43 9.54 -4.23 5.37
C LYS A 43 8.67 -5.26 4.67
N PHE A 44 7.71 -4.77 3.92
CA PHE A 44 6.81 -5.59 3.13
C PHE A 44 7.18 -5.47 1.66
N ASP A 45 7.19 -6.57 0.94
CA ASP A 45 7.40 -6.54 -0.50
C ASP A 45 6.22 -7.21 -1.22
N SER A 46 6.07 -6.90 -2.50
CA SER A 46 4.94 -7.41 -3.28
C SER A 46 5.07 -8.88 -3.66
N ASP A 47 6.25 -9.49 -3.49
CA ASP A 47 6.42 -10.93 -3.70
C ASP A 47 5.77 -11.72 -2.57
N ALA A 48 5.97 -11.27 -1.33
CA ALA A 48 5.35 -11.89 -0.16
C ALA A 48 3.92 -11.39 0.07
N PHE A 49 3.62 -10.15 -0.34
CA PHE A 49 2.31 -9.52 -0.15
C PHE A 49 1.80 -9.00 -1.50
N PRO A 50 1.26 -9.90 -2.35
CA PRO A 50 0.79 -9.49 -3.70
C PRO A 50 -0.28 -8.41 -3.67
N GLU A 51 -0.97 -8.23 -2.54
CA GLU A 51 -2.00 -7.22 -2.37
C GLU A 51 -1.45 -5.80 -2.39
N LEU A 52 -0.12 -5.63 -2.29
CA LEU A 52 0.51 -4.32 -2.47
C LEU A 52 0.46 -3.82 -3.91
N LEU A 53 0.19 -4.71 -4.86
CA LEU A 53 0.04 -4.36 -6.27
C LEU A 53 -1.43 -4.31 -6.64
N VAL A 54 -1.80 -3.28 -7.40
CA VAL A 54 -3.14 -3.18 -7.98
C VAL A 54 -3.04 -3.58 -9.45
N ARG A 55 -3.92 -4.48 -9.87
CA ARG A 55 -3.98 -4.97 -11.26
C ARG A 55 -5.30 -4.59 -11.89
N ASP A 56 -5.30 -4.39 -13.20
CA ASP A 56 -6.52 -4.17 -13.94
C ASP A 56 -7.37 -5.44 -13.97
N ASN A 57 -8.68 -5.28 -13.79
CA ASN A 57 -9.61 -6.41 -13.78
C ASN A 57 -9.72 -7.12 -15.13
N VAL A 58 -9.50 -6.39 -16.22
CA VAL A 58 -9.66 -6.92 -17.58
C VAL A 58 -8.38 -7.56 -18.07
N THR A 59 -7.25 -6.85 -17.95
CA THR A 59 -5.96 -7.29 -18.50
C THR A 59 -5.11 -8.06 -17.52
N ASN A 60 -5.40 -7.95 -16.23
CA ASN A 60 -4.59 -8.48 -15.13
C ASN A 60 -3.16 -7.93 -15.11
N LEU A 61 -2.92 -6.82 -15.80
CA LEU A 61 -1.63 -6.14 -15.77
C LEU A 61 -1.54 -5.23 -14.55
N ILE A 62 -0.32 -5.00 -14.07
CA ILE A 62 -0.07 -4.09 -12.95
C ILE A 62 -0.43 -2.67 -13.36
N ASN A 63 -1.32 -2.04 -12.58
CA ASN A 63 -1.66 -0.64 -12.75
C ASN A 63 -0.80 0.18 -11.79
N LEU A 64 0.27 0.77 -12.32
CA LEU A 64 1.22 1.52 -11.51
C LEU A 64 0.59 2.73 -10.83
N HIS A 65 -0.33 3.41 -11.52
CA HIS A 65 -0.99 4.59 -10.96
C HIS A 65 -1.86 4.23 -9.75
N LYS A 66 -2.66 3.18 -9.86
CA LYS A 66 -3.49 2.70 -8.75
C LYS A 66 -2.65 2.10 -7.63
N THR A 67 -1.55 1.42 -7.98
CA THR A 67 -0.61 0.89 -6.99
C THR A 67 0.00 2.03 -6.19
N GLN A 68 0.40 3.11 -6.85
CA GLN A 68 0.92 4.29 -6.16
C GLN A 68 -0.12 4.90 -5.23
N THR A 69 -1.37 5.01 -5.67
CA THR A 69 -2.47 5.52 -4.85
C THR A 69 -2.65 4.69 -3.58
N LEU A 70 -2.62 3.36 -3.71
CA LEU A 70 -2.71 2.46 -2.56
C LEU A 70 -1.55 2.68 -1.59
N LEU A 71 -0.32 2.72 -2.09
CA LEU A 71 0.87 2.87 -1.24
C LEU A 71 0.91 4.23 -0.54
N ILE A 72 0.49 5.29 -1.24
CA ILE A 72 0.38 6.62 -0.62
C ILE A 72 -0.67 6.60 0.49
N SER A 73 -1.82 5.98 0.27
CA SER A 73 -2.86 5.89 1.28
C SER A 73 -2.41 5.10 2.51
N LEU A 74 -1.72 3.97 2.31
CA LEU A 74 -1.13 3.20 3.41
C LEU A 74 -0.13 4.05 4.20
N THR A 75 0.73 4.78 3.49
CA THR A 75 1.73 5.66 4.13
C THR A 75 1.05 6.72 5.00
N ARG A 76 0.01 7.38 4.48
CA ARG A 76 -0.75 8.38 5.25
C ARG A 76 -1.39 7.77 6.50
N SER A 77 -2.01 6.60 6.33
CA SER A 77 -2.72 5.93 7.41
C SER A 77 -1.79 5.57 8.57
N PHE A 78 -0.64 4.98 8.26
CA PHE A 78 0.31 4.59 9.31
C PHE A 78 1.04 5.80 9.89
N SER A 79 1.38 6.81 9.08
CA SER A 79 1.98 8.04 9.58
C SER A 79 1.05 8.77 10.55
N ALA A 80 -0.26 8.78 10.28
CA ALA A 80 -1.24 9.39 11.18
C ALA A 80 -1.33 8.67 12.53
N ARG A 81 -0.89 7.42 12.60
CA ARG A 81 -0.86 6.62 13.83
C ARG A 81 0.48 6.71 14.57
N GLY A 82 1.40 7.57 14.12
CA GLY A 82 2.69 7.77 14.74
C GLY A 82 3.82 6.91 14.21
N PHE A 83 3.59 6.09 13.19
CA PHE A 83 4.63 5.30 12.56
C PHE A 83 5.39 6.12 11.52
N GLU A 84 6.65 5.77 11.28
CA GLU A 84 7.36 6.22 10.09
C GLU A 84 7.08 5.22 8.97
N ALA A 85 6.47 5.70 7.89
CA ALA A 85 6.10 4.85 6.78
C ALA A 85 6.66 5.40 5.48
N SER A 86 7.13 4.51 4.62
CA SER A 86 7.63 4.86 3.30
C SER A 86 7.30 3.73 2.32
N TYR A 87 7.36 4.05 1.04
CA TYR A 87 7.09 3.07 0.00
C TYR A 87 8.03 3.25 -1.20
N GLU A 88 8.16 2.18 -1.97
CA GLU A 88 8.82 2.21 -3.27
C GLU A 88 7.91 1.52 -4.28
N LEU A 89 7.78 2.13 -5.46
CA LEU A 89 7.00 1.55 -6.54
C LEU A 89 7.73 0.34 -7.14
N PRO A 90 6.97 -0.62 -7.72
CA PRO A 90 7.60 -1.73 -8.41
C PRO A 90 8.29 -1.24 -9.69
N TYR A 91 9.41 -1.85 -10.01
CA TYR A 91 10.04 -1.64 -11.31
C TYR A 91 9.48 -2.68 -12.29
N VAL A 92 8.81 -2.18 -13.32
CA VAL A 92 8.18 -3.03 -14.34
C VAL A 92 8.95 -2.85 -15.64
N SER A 93 9.48 -3.94 -16.20
CA SER A 93 10.24 -3.91 -17.43
C SER A 93 9.38 -4.34 -18.62
N GLY A 94 9.71 -3.79 -19.79
CA GLY A 94 9.10 -4.20 -21.05
C GLY A 94 7.69 -3.65 -21.27
N GLN A 95 7.03 -4.17 -22.29
CA GLN A 95 5.70 -3.75 -22.68
C GLN A 95 4.61 -4.49 -21.92
N LEU A 96 4.95 -5.60 -21.27
CA LEU A 96 4.02 -6.40 -20.50
C LEU A 96 4.19 -6.04 -19.01
N ALA A 97 3.31 -5.20 -18.52
CA ALA A 97 3.35 -4.70 -17.14
C ALA A 97 2.97 -5.78 -16.11
N GLN A 98 3.09 -7.05 -16.45
CA GLN A 98 2.87 -8.17 -15.54
C GLN A 98 4.15 -8.72 -14.93
N ASP A 99 5.31 -8.42 -15.54
CA ASP A 99 6.61 -8.87 -15.05
C ASP A 99 7.29 -7.73 -14.30
N THR A 100 7.68 -7.98 -13.06
CA THR A 100 8.43 -7.00 -12.27
C THR A 100 9.87 -7.48 -12.11
N THR A 101 10.83 -6.58 -12.35
CA THR A 101 12.24 -6.84 -12.06
C THR A 101 12.61 -6.46 -10.64
N ALA A 102 11.82 -5.57 -10.03
CA ALA A 102 11.93 -5.22 -8.61
C ALA A 102 10.53 -5.10 -8.03
N PRO A 103 10.25 -5.72 -6.86
CA PRO A 103 8.92 -5.65 -6.27
C PRO A 103 8.64 -4.27 -5.66
N ALA A 104 7.36 -3.97 -5.44
CA ALA A 104 6.97 -2.84 -4.61
C ALA A 104 7.37 -3.11 -3.15
N HIS A 105 7.72 -2.05 -2.44
CA HIS A 105 8.07 -2.13 -1.03
C HIS A 105 7.23 -1.16 -0.21
N PHE A 106 6.87 -1.58 0.98
CA PHE A 106 6.25 -0.71 1.98
C PHE A 106 6.96 -0.97 3.31
N THR A 107 7.51 0.05 3.92
CA THR A 107 8.29 -0.07 5.15
C THR A 107 7.62 0.74 6.25
N VAL A 108 7.48 0.15 7.42
CA VAL A 108 6.92 0.79 8.61
C VAL A 108 7.94 0.63 9.74
N SER A 109 8.20 1.73 10.44
CA SER A 109 9.08 1.69 11.61
C SER A 109 8.48 2.51 12.75
N TRP A 110 8.95 2.21 13.97
CA TRP A 110 8.45 2.86 15.18
C TRP A 110 9.50 2.98 16.28
#